data_f719193039f7592e53c9a1d0edecbf9c
#
_entry.id   f719193039f7592e53c9a1d0edecbf9c
#
_cell.length_a   1.000
_cell.length_b   1.000
_cell.length_c   1.000
_cell.angle_alpha   90.00
_cell.angle_beta   90.00
_cell.angle_gamma   90.00
#
_symmetry.space_group_name_H-M   'P 1'
#
loop_
_entity.id
_entity.type
_entity.pdbx_description
1 polymer ?
#
loop_
_entity_poly.entity_id
_entity_poly.type
_entity_poly.pdbx_seq_one_letter_code
_entity_poly.pdbx_strand_id
1 'polypeptide(L)'
;MKIHFVGIGGIGVSALARYYLEKGCQVSGSDLVSSEITEALKAKGAKIFIPHRSKLGTGQAEKHKLPDLVIYSPAVPKENPELKKARKLGIKCLSYPEALGELTKKYFTIAVSGTHGKSTTCAMIGLLLTKAGFDPTVIVGTKLKEFGDSNCRVGKPIRQAQGKIQYLVIEADEHMASFLNYWPKIIVLTTIEADHLDFYKNLKNILKAFKKFTSHLPKDGILIANKDDKNRDTSIFTFTKNGRVPIFYSLKQKESEKLRKILKIPGVHNVSNALATLTVARALEIPDRISFKALAEYKGSWRRFDIKRVKINNKSLIIINDYGHHPTQIKVTLKAAREKFPKRKIWCIFQPHQYQRTYYLFKDFVKTFREAKKKSWFDKLIITDIYDVAGREKPEIKREVSSEKLVAELNKKQRDNKILYIPTIQKTAKYLIGILKGGEVVIIMGAGDIYKLPEYFST
;
A
#
# COMPACT_ATOMS: atom_id res chain seq x y z
N MET A 1 -10.87 -19.83 19.34
CA MET A 1 -9.90 -18.84 19.83
C MET A 1 -10.55 -17.46 19.80
N LYS A 2 -10.36 -16.66 20.85
CA LYS A 2 -10.84 -15.28 20.95
C LYS A 2 -9.67 -14.32 20.73
N ILE A 3 -9.80 -13.43 19.78
CA ILE A 3 -8.72 -12.48 19.43
C ILE A 3 -9.26 -11.06 19.54
N HIS A 4 -8.49 -10.22 20.18
CA HIS A 4 -8.80 -8.79 20.29
C HIS A 4 -7.78 -7.95 19.52
N PHE A 5 -8.28 -7.01 18.71
CA PHE A 5 -7.44 -6.13 17.88
C PHE A 5 -7.50 -4.69 18.41
N VAL A 6 -6.34 -4.08 18.65
CA VAL A 6 -6.24 -2.67 19.05
C VAL A 6 -5.75 -1.86 17.85
N GLY A 7 -6.55 -0.88 17.39
CA GLY A 7 -6.36 -0.17 16.12
C GLY A 7 -6.83 -1.02 14.92
N ILE A 8 -8.02 -1.65 15.05
CA ILE A 8 -8.57 -2.62 14.09
C ILE A 8 -8.91 -2.02 12.72
N GLY A 9 -9.15 -0.70 12.65
CA GLY A 9 -9.47 0.01 11.40
C GLY A 9 -8.26 0.24 10.48
N GLY A 10 -7.03 -0.02 10.95
CA GLY A 10 -5.85 0.05 10.10
C GLY A 10 -5.89 -0.98 8.96
N ILE A 11 -5.45 -0.59 7.75
CA ILE A 11 -5.58 -1.43 6.54
C ILE A 11 -4.94 -2.82 6.70
N GLY A 12 -3.74 -2.92 7.28
CA GLY A 12 -3.07 -4.20 7.52
C GLY A 12 -3.73 -4.99 8.64
N VAL A 13 -4.04 -4.32 9.77
CA VAL A 13 -4.66 -4.96 10.93
C VAL A 13 -6.03 -5.54 10.60
N SER A 14 -6.83 -4.80 9.82
CA SER A 14 -8.15 -5.25 9.36
C SER A 14 -8.08 -6.46 8.44
N ALA A 15 -7.03 -6.57 7.61
CA ALA A 15 -6.82 -7.75 6.78
C ALA A 15 -6.59 -9.01 7.63
N LEU A 16 -5.79 -8.88 8.69
CA LEU A 16 -5.54 -9.97 9.62
C LEU A 16 -6.78 -10.30 10.45
N ALA A 17 -7.59 -9.29 10.85
CA ALA A 17 -8.87 -9.51 11.53
C ALA A 17 -9.84 -10.29 10.64
N ARG A 18 -9.93 -9.98 9.33
CA ARG A 18 -10.72 -10.73 8.34
C ARG A 18 -10.24 -12.18 8.23
N TYR A 19 -8.93 -12.37 8.15
CA TYR A 19 -8.34 -13.71 8.12
C TYR A 19 -8.81 -14.56 9.30
N TYR A 20 -8.75 -14.05 10.52
CA TYR A 20 -9.15 -14.80 11.70
C TYR A 20 -10.66 -15.01 11.79
N LEU A 21 -11.49 -14.06 11.34
CA LEU A 21 -12.94 -14.26 11.20
C LEU A 21 -13.25 -15.41 10.27
N GLU A 22 -12.64 -15.47 9.09
CA GLU A 22 -12.84 -16.53 8.11
C GLU A 22 -12.28 -17.88 8.56
N LYS A 23 -11.32 -17.88 9.52
CA LYS A 23 -10.87 -19.11 10.22
C LYS A 23 -11.76 -19.51 11.41
N GLY A 24 -12.92 -18.86 11.59
CA GLY A 24 -13.87 -19.19 12.65
C GLY A 24 -13.49 -18.73 14.04
N CYS A 25 -12.54 -17.78 14.17
CA CYS A 25 -12.19 -17.17 15.44
C CYS A 25 -13.23 -16.11 15.86
N GLN A 26 -13.46 -15.97 17.16
CA GLN A 26 -14.22 -14.84 17.70
C GLN A 26 -13.31 -13.61 17.70
N VAL A 27 -13.66 -12.63 16.88
CA VAL A 27 -12.88 -11.39 16.74
C VAL A 27 -13.58 -10.23 17.40
N SER A 28 -12.84 -9.50 18.23
CA SER A 28 -13.21 -8.20 18.76
C SER A 28 -12.10 -7.20 18.50
N GLY A 29 -12.39 -5.92 18.60
CA GLY A 29 -11.35 -4.91 18.49
C GLY A 29 -11.83 -3.50 18.82
N SER A 30 -10.89 -2.57 18.89
CA SER A 30 -11.13 -1.16 19.16
C SER A 30 -10.40 -0.26 18.17
N ASP A 31 -10.94 0.94 17.97
CA ASP A 31 -10.27 2.00 17.22
C ASP A 31 -10.64 3.37 17.80
N LEU A 32 -9.98 4.44 17.34
CA LEU A 32 -10.26 5.82 17.75
C LEU A 32 -11.53 6.35 17.09
N VAL A 33 -11.75 5.99 15.82
CA VAL A 33 -12.85 6.50 14.99
C VAL A 33 -13.51 5.38 14.19
N SER A 34 -14.79 5.55 13.88
CA SER A 34 -15.47 4.68 12.93
C SER A 34 -15.02 4.95 11.51
N SER A 35 -15.00 3.92 10.68
CA SER A 35 -14.61 3.98 9.27
C SER A 35 -15.33 2.90 8.47
N GLU A 36 -15.32 3.01 7.13
CA GLU A 36 -15.82 1.94 6.25
C GLU A 36 -15.21 0.56 6.57
N ILE A 37 -13.94 0.55 7.01
CA ILE A 37 -13.23 -0.69 7.37
C ILE A 37 -13.83 -1.30 8.62
N THR A 38 -14.06 -0.51 9.66
CA THR A 38 -14.65 -0.99 10.92
C THR A 38 -16.10 -1.44 10.74
N GLU A 39 -16.89 -0.72 9.94
CA GLU A 39 -18.27 -1.12 9.65
C GLU A 39 -18.33 -2.42 8.83
N ALA A 40 -17.44 -2.57 7.83
CA ALA A 40 -17.34 -3.81 7.07
C ALA A 40 -16.89 -5.02 7.92
N LEU A 41 -16.10 -4.82 8.97
CA LEU A 41 -15.72 -5.87 9.92
C LEU A 41 -16.88 -6.21 10.87
N LYS A 42 -17.66 -5.21 11.33
CA LYS A 42 -18.88 -5.44 12.12
C LYS A 42 -19.89 -6.29 11.33
N ALA A 43 -20.11 -5.94 10.05
CA ALA A 43 -21.02 -6.70 9.17
C ALA A 43 -20.57 -8.17 8.98
N LYS A 44 -19.27 -8.46 9.15
CA LYS A 44 -18.71 -9.82 9.14
C LYS A 44 -18.71 -10.51 10.51
N GLY A 45 -19.29 -9.91 11.55
CA GLY A 45 -19.42 -10.50 12.87
C GLY A 45 -18.34 -10.12 13.88
N ALA A 46 -17.45 -9.15 13.58
CA ALA A 46 -16.51 -8.63 14.55
C ALA A 46 -17.21 -7.71 15.58
N LYS A 47 -16.87 -7.84 16.84
CA LYS A 47 -17.36 -6.94 17.91
C LYS A 47 -16.40 -5.76 18.05
N ILE A 48 -16.80 -4.57 17.58
CA ILE A 48 -15.95 -3.38 17.54
C ILE A 48 -16.40 -2.31 18.52
N PHE A 49 -15.42 -1.69 19.18
CA PHE A 49 -15.60 -0.65 20.18
C PHE A 49 -14.92 0.65 19.73
N ILE A 50 -15.64 1.77 19.81
CA ILE A 50 -15.18 3.12 19.48
C ILE A 50 -15.69 4.07 20.54
N PRO A 51 -14.83 4.90 21.14
CA PRO A 51 -13.36 4.89 21.08
C PRO A 51 -12.75 3.68 21.79
N HIS A 52 -11.41 3.61 21.87
CA HIS A 52 -10.70 2.58 22.65
C HIS A 52 -11.26 2.46 24.06
N ARG A 53 -11.50 1.24 24.54
CA ARG A 53 -12.03 1.01 25.89
C ARG A 53 -10.94 1.11 26.95
N SER A 54 -11.21 1.82 28.04
CA SER A 54 -10.37 1.78 29.24
C SER A 54 -10.46 0.44 29.99
N LYS A 55 -11.40 -0.44 29.62
CA LYS A 55 -11.76 -1.66 30.37
C LYS A 55 -11.86 -2.88 29.44
N LEU A 56 -10.78 -3.64 29.30
CA LEU A 56 -10.86 -5.06 28.92
C LEU A 56 -11.37 -5.82 30.17
N GLY A 57 -12.67 -6.19 30.21
CA GLY A 57 -13.30 -7.00 31.25
C GLY A 57 -13.02 -6.59 32.71
N THR A 58 -13.97 -6.01 33.43
CA THR A 58 -13.78 -5.50 34.80
C THR A 58 -14.66 -6.19 35.85
N GLY A 59 -14.96 -7.46 35.73
CA GLY A 59 -15.71 -8.20 36.77
C GLY A 59 -15.30 -9.66 36.83
N GLN A 60 -15.53 -10.32 38.00
CA GLN A 60 -15.28 -11.75 38.17
C GLN A 60 -16.08 -12.60 37.12
N ALA A 61 -17.25 -12.14 36.73
CA ALA A 61 -18.06 -12.74 35.66
C ALA A 61 -17.47 -12.61 34.25
N GLU A 62 -16.40 -11.80 34.05
CA GLU A 62 -15.80 -11.53 32.73
C GLU A 62 -14.47 -12.28 32.49
N LYS A 63 -13.94 -13.06 33.45
CA LYS A 63 -12.74 -13.89 33.23
C LYS A 63 -12.92 -14.84 32.04
N HIS A 64 -14.12 -15.39 31.81
CA HIS A 64 -14.44 -16.22 30.67
C HIS A 64 -14.60 -15.45 29.33
N LYS A 65 -14.55 -14.12 29.35
CA LYS A 65 -14.69 -13.24 28.18
C LYS A 65 -13.36 -12.64 27.69
N LEU A 66 -12.25 -12.91 28.37
CA LEU A 66 -10.94 -12.41 28.00
C LEU A 66 -10.49 -13.00 26.66
N PRO A 67 -9.73 -12.23 25.84
CA PRO A 67 -9.13 -12.76 24.61
C PRO A 67 -7.95 -13.68 24.93
N ASP A 68 -7.76 -14.69 24.08
CA ASP A 68 -6.59 -15.58 24.13
C ASP A 68 -5.35 -14.90 23.57
N LEU A 69 -5.55 -13.90 22.70
CA LEU A 69 -4.51 -13.15 22.00
C LEU A 69 -4.96 -11.70 21.76
N VAL A 70 -4.05 -10.76 21.97
CA VAL A 70 -4.21 -9.36 21.56
C VAL A 70 -3.26 -9.05 20.41
N ILE A 71 -3.79 -8.50 19.32
CA ILE A 71 -3.01 -8.03 18.18
C ILE A 71 -3.20 -6.52 18.07
N TYR A 72 -2.10 -5.77 17.93
CA TYR A 72 -2.20 -4.31 17.91
C TYR A 72 -1.47 -3.68 16.71
N SER A 73 -1.99 -2.54 16.25
CA SER A 73 -1.33 -1.72 15.24
C SER A 73 -0.06 -1.09 15.81
N PRO A 74 1.08 -1.08 15.09
CA PRO A 74 2.27 -0.34 15.52
C PRO A 74 2.05 1.16 15.74
N ALA A 75 0.95 1.71 15.23
CA ALA A 75 0.55 3.10 15.46
C ALA A 75 -0.04 3.34 16.85
N VAL A 76 -0.45 2.28 17.55
CA VAL A 76 -1.01 2.36 18.90
C VAL A 76 0.11 2.58 19.91
N PRO A 77 0.03 3.62 20.77
CA PRO A 77 1.05 3.86 21.79
C PRO A 77 1.17 2.71 22.78
N LYS A 78 2.38 2.49 23.31
CA LYS A 78 2.64 1.44 24.30
C LYS A 78 1.83 1.62 25.59
N GLU A 79 1.45 2.86 25.88
CA GLU A 79 0.67 3.33 27.02
C GLU A 79 -0.84 3.09 26.86
N ASN A 80 -1.30 2.61 25.70
CA ASN A 80 -2.71 2.33 25.47
C ASN A 80 -3.28 1.45 26.59
N PRO A 81 -4.44 1.83 27.20
CA PRO A 81 -4.98 1.17 28.40
C PRO A 81 -5.34 -0.30 28.16
N GLU A 82 -5.79 -0.65 26.95
CA GLU A 82 -6.11 -2.05 26.60
C GLU A 82 -4.85 -2.91 26.56
N LEU A 83 -3.75 -2.41 25.99
CA LEU A 83 -2.46 -3.10 25.94
C LEU A 83 -1.84 -3.25 27.33
N LYS A 84 -1.87 -2.18 28.17
CA LYS A 84 -1.40 -2.25 29.55
C LYS A 84 -2.14 -3.32 30.34
N LYS A 85 -3.48 -3.36 30.20
CA LYS A 85 -4.30 -4.33 30.92
C LYS A 85 -4.07 -5.76 30.43
N ALA A 86 -4.01 -5.97 29.09
CA ALA A 86 -3.73 -7.29 28.53
C ALA A 86 -2.41 -7.86 29.06
N ARG A 87 -1.34 -7.04 29.08
CA ARG A 87 -0.02 -7.41 29.63
C ARG A 87 -0.10 -7.73 31.12
N LYS A 88 -0.81 -6.91 31.92
CA LYS A 88 -1.01 -7.16 33.36
C LYS A 88 -1.74 -8.48 33.62
N LEU A 89 -2.62 -8.90 32.73
CA LEU A 89 -3.36 -10.16 32.81
C LEU A 89 -2.60 -11.36 32.21
N GLY A 90 -1.34 -11.17 31.78
CA GLY A 90 -0.54 -12.23 31.15
C GLY A 90 -1.01 -12.66 29.76
N ILE A 91 -1.90 -11.87 29.13
CA ILE A 91 -2.40 -12.19 27.78
C ILE A 91 -1.30 -11.88 26.75
N LYS A 92 -1.04 -12.84 25.86
CA LYS A 92 -0.07 -12.67 24.76
C LYS A 92 -0.46 -11.49 23.89
N CYS A 93 0.44 -10.52 23.73
CA CYS A 93 0.26 -9.33 22.89
C CYS A 93 1.28 -9.35 21.76
N LEU A 94 0.80 -9.32 20.52
CA LEU A 94 1.64 -9.25 19.33
C LEU A 94 1.31 -7.97 18.55
N SER A 95 2.33 -7.29 18.07
CA SER A 95 2.14 -6.27 17.03
C SER A 95 1.64 -6.93 15.74
N TYR A 96 1.02 -6.15 14.84
CA TYR A 96 0.59 -6.65 13.53
C TYR A 96 1.72 -7.36 12.75
N PRO A 97 2.95 -6.81 12.66
CA PRO A 97 4.04 -7.51 11.98
C PRO A 97 4.43 -8.84 12.64
N GLU A 98 4.46 -8.90 13.97
CA GLU A 98 4.75 -10.16 14.69
C GLU A 98 3.67 -11.21 14.45
N ALA A 99 2.39 -10.81 14.52
CA ALA A 99 1.28 -11.73 14.29
C ALA A 99 1.24 -12.24 12.84
N LEU A 100 1.51 -11.38 11.86
CA LEU A 100 1.65 -11.80 10.46
C LEU A 100 2.89 -12.68 10.27
N GLY A 101 3.98 -12.38 10.98
CA GLY A 101 5.19 -13.18 10.99
C GLY A 101 4.94 -14.64 11.41
N GLU A 102 4.12 -14.85 12.43
CA GLU A 102 3.73 -16.22 12.86
C GLU A 102 2.95 -16.96 11.77
N LEU A 103 2.18 -16.28 10.93
CA LEU A 103 1.55 -16.91 9.78
C LEU A 103 2.56 -17.28 8.70
N THR A 104 3.56 -16.42 8.45
CA THR A 104 4.56 -16.68 7.40
C THR A 104 5.38 -17.94 7.65
N LYS A 105 5.53 -18.36 8.92
CA LYS A 105 6.20 -19.60 9.29
C LYS A 105 5.40 -20.84 8.97
N LYS A 106 4.06 -20.72 8.88
CA LYS A 106 3.14 -21.84 8.71
C LYS A 106 2.75 -22.10 7.25
N TYR A 107 2.99 -21.12 6.37
CA TYR A 107 2.55 -21.15 4.99
C TYR A 107 3.74 -21.12 4.01
N PHE A 108 3.50 -21.61 2.80
CA PHE A 108 4.40 -21.31 1.69
C PHE A 108 4.21 -19.83 1.34
N THR A 109 5.05 -18.98 1.93
CA THR A 109 4.85 -17.54 1.87
C THR A 109 5.64 -16.89 0.72
N ILE A 110 4.94 -16.09 -0.08
CA ILE A 110 5.49 -15.18 -1.09
C ILE A 110 5.37 -13.76 -0.54
N ALA A 111 6.49 -13.13 -0.26
CA ALA A 111 6.55 -11.78 0.31
C ALA A 111 7.02 -10.77 -0.74
N VAL A 112 6.19 -9.77 -1.01
CA VAL A 112 6.52 -8.68 -1.94
C VAL A 112 7.00 -7.48 -1.16
N SER A 113 8.24 -7.05 -1.39
CA SER A 113 8.86 -5.91 -0.70
C SER A 113 9.50 -4.93 -1.68
N GLY A 114 9.83 -3.74 -1.17
CA GLY A 114 10.40 -2.63 -1.93
C GLY A 114 9.65 -1.33 -1.69
N THR A 115 10.22 -0.19 -2.03
CA THR A 115 9.64 1.13 -1.77
C THR A 115 8.35 1.34 -2.56
N HIS A 116 8.28 0.88 -3.82
CA HIS A 116 7.13 1.08 -4.72
C HIS A 116 6.67 -0.23 -5.35
N GLY A 117 5.38 -0.31 -5.72
CA GLY A 117 4.82 -1.45 -6.43
C GLY A 117 4.38 -2.63 -5.57
N LYS A 118 4.69 -2.66 -4.27
CA LYS A 118 4.34 -3.76 -3.34
C LYS A 118 2.90 -4.25 -3.49
N SER A 119 1.92 -3.37 -3.20
CA SER A 119 0.49 -3.72 -3.19
C SER A 119 0.01 -4.22 -4.55
N THR A 120 0.43 -3.56 -5.63
CA THR A 120 0.04 -3.94 -7.00
C THR A 120 0.61 -5.31 -7.37
N THR A 121 1.89 -5.55 -7.11
CA THR A 121 2.54 -6.84 -7.39
C THR A 121 1.94 -7.96 -6.54
N CYS A 122 1.72 -7.71 -5.24
CA CYS A 122 1.06 -8.65 -4.33
C CYS A 122 -0.35 -9.02 -4.83
N ALA A 123 -1.13 -8.02 -5.27
CA ALA A 123 -2.46 -8.22 -5.84
C ALA A 123 -2.43 -9.04 -7.14
N MET A 124 -1.51 -8.72 -8.05
CA MET A 124 -1.34 -9.45 -9.30
C MET A 124 -0.93 -10.91 -9.06
N ILE A 125 0.01 -11.16 -8.12
CA ILE A 125 0.42 -12.52 -7.73
C ILE A 125 -0.77 -13.26 -7.12
N GLY A 126 -1.50 -12.65 -6.19
CA GLY A 126 -2.68 -13.26 -5.57
C GLY A 126 -3.74 -13.66 -6.59
N LEU A 127 -4.06 -12.78 -7.53
CA LEU A 127 -5.00 -13.06 -8.62
C LEU A 127 -4.49 -14.18 -9.54
N LEU A 128 -3.23 -14.12 -9.94
CA LEU A 128 -2.60 -15.11 -10.82
C LEU A 128 -2.64 -16.50 -10.18
N LEU A 129 -2.21 -16.63 -8.93
CA LEU A 129 -2.24 -17.91 -8.21
C LEU A 129 -3.65 -18.45 -8.06
N THR A 130 -4.63 -17.57 -7.80
CA THR A 130 -6.06 -17.98 -7.74
C THR A 130 -6.51 -18.56 -9.08
N LYS A 131 -6.16 -17.90 -10.19
CA LYS A 131 -6.50 -18.36 -11.57
C LYS A 131 -5.77 -19.65 -11.97
N ALA A 132 -4.60 -19.87 -11.40
CA ALA A 132 -3.80 -21.08 -11.61
C ALA A 132 -4.20 -22.24 -10.69
N GLY A 133 -5.23 -22.09 -9.84
CA GLY A 133 -5.72 -23.13 -8.96
C GLY A 133 -4.94 -23.33 -7.66
N PHE A 134 -4.03 -22.41 -7.32
CA PHE A 134 -3.22 -22.47 -6.08
C PHE A 134 -3.98 -22.08 -4.82
N ASP A 135 -5.14 -21.45 -4.96
CA ASP A 135 -6.03 -21.00 -3.88
C ASP A 135 -5.32 -20.29 -2.70
N PRO A 136 -4.55 -19.21 -2.95
CA PRO A 136 -3.73 -18.58 -1.92
C PRO A 136 -4.56 -17.81 -0.89
N THR A 137 -4.07 -17.75 0.35
CA THR A 137 -4.40 -16.67 1.27
C THR A 137 -3.63 -15.42 0.82
N VAL A 138 -4.29 -14.28 0.73
CA VAL A 138 -3.68 -13.00 0.31
C VAL A 138 -3.97 -11.93 1.36
N ILE A 139 -2.93 -11.27 1.85
CA ILE A 139 -3.02 -10.15 2.79
C ILE A 139 -2.27 -8.97 2.17
N VAL A 140 -3.01 -7.92 1.79
CA VAL A 140 -2.48 -6.80 1.01
C VAL A 140 -2.93 -5.46 1.57
N GLY A 141 -2.12 -4.42 1.40
CA GLY A 141 -2.39 -3.05 1.87
C GLY A 141 -3.39 -2.25 1.02
N THR A 142 -4.23 -2.92 0.24
CA THR A 142 -5.24 -2.29 -0.62
C THR A 142 -6.45 -3.20 -0.79
N LYS A 143 -7.59 -2.66 -1.22
CA LYS A 143 -8.78 -3.46 -1.53
C LYS A 143 -8.74 -3.91 -3.00
N LEU A 144 -9.15 -5.15 -3.28
CA LEU A 144 -9.30 -5.68 -4.64
C LEU A 144 -10.76 -6.06 -4.90
N LYS A 145 -11.27 -5.63 -6.05
CA LYS A 145 -12.62 -5.99 -6.50
C LYS A 145 -12.74 -7.50 -6.73
N GLU A 146 -11.70 -8.12 -7.23
CA GLU A 146 -11.60 -9.57 -7.47
C GLU A 146 -11.68 -10.40 -6.18
N PHE A 147 -11.49 -9.77 -5.03
CA PHE A 147 -11.63 -10.38 -3.70
C PHE A 147 -12.86 -9.86 -2.92
N GLY A 148 -13.86 -9.29 -3.64
CA GLY A 148 -15.06 -8.73 -3.03
C GLY A 148 -14.79 -7.43 -2.27
N ASP A 149 -14.03 -6.51 -2.88
CA ASP A 149 -13.57 -5.23 -2.29
C ASP A 149 -12.85 -5.41 -0.94
N SER A 150 -12.12 -6.52 -0.81
CA SER A 150 -11.41 -6.90 0.39
C SER A 150 -9.89 -6.73 0.24
N ASN A 151 -9.23 -6.47 1.37
CA ASN A 151 -7.77 -6.48 1.53
C ASN A 151 -7.24 -7.84 2.03
N CYS A 152 -8.12 -8.81 2.18
CA CYS A 152 -7.81 -10.17 2.58
C CYS A 152 -8.66 -11.15 1.78
N ARG A 153 -8.04 -12.23 1.33
CA ARG A 153 -8.66 -13.43 0.80
C ARG A 153 -8.10 -14.62 1.56
N VAL A 154 -8.92 -15.51 2.05
CA VAL A 154 -8.47 -16.74 2.73
C VAL A 154 -8.63 -17.91 1.77
N GLY A 155 -7.50 -18.54 1.45
CA GLY A 155 -7.44 -19.73 0.62
C GLY A 155 -7.47 -21.02 1.42
N LYS A 156 -7.53 -22.14 0.71
CA LYS A 156 -7.46 -23.50 1.26
C LYS A 156 -6.15 -24.17 0.84
N PRO A 157 -5.67 -25.18 1.60
CA PRO A 157 -4.54 -25.99 1.17
C PRO A 157 -4.85 -26.74 -0.12
N ILE A 158 -3.90 -26.77 -1.04
CA ILE A 158 -3.99 -27.59 -2.26
C ILE A 158 -3.07 -28.81 -2.16
N ARG A 159 -3.43 -29.90 -2.86
CA ARG A 159 -2.59 -31.11 -2.97
C ARG A 159 -1.53 -30.88 -4.03
N GLN A 160 -0.26 -31.11 -3.69
CA GLN A 160 0.87 -31.17 -4.61
C GLN A 160 1.68 -32.44 -4.36
N ALA A 161 2.67 -32.73 -5.20
CA ALA A 161 3.51 -33.91 -5.07
C ALA A 161 4.17 -34.07 -3.69
N GLN A 162 4.47 -32.93 -3.02
CA GLN A 162 5.08 -32.85 -1.70
C GLN A 162 4.05 -32.84 -0.54
N GLY A 163 2.76 -33.09 -0.82
CA GLY A 163 1.69 -33.08 0.19
C GLY A 163 0.73 -31.88 0.08
N LYS A 164 0.08 -31.54 1.20
CA LYS A 164 -0.83 -30.37 1.26
C LYS A 164 -0.04 -29.09 1.49
N ILE A 165 -0.04 -28.18 0.54
CA ILE A 165 0.59 -26.87 0.64
C ILE A 165 -0.50 -25.79 0.70
N GLN A 166 -0.33 -24.84 1.62
CA GLN A 166 -1.15 -23.62 1.69
C GLN A 166 -0.30 -22.40 1.39
N TYR A 167 -0.66 -21.67 0.35
CA TYR A 167 0.05 -20.48 -0.10
C TYR A 167 -0.42 -19.24 0.65
N LEU A 168 0.54 -18.36 0.95
CA LEU A 168 0.28 -17.03 1.54
C LEU A 168 1.03 -15.98 0.72
N VAL A 169 0.32 -14.98 0.23
CA VAL A 169 0.91 -13.83 -0.47
C VAL A 169 0.73 -12.59 0.39
N ILE A 170 1.84 -11.92 0.73
CA ILE A 170 1.82 -10.75 1.60
C ILE A 170 2.60 -9.57 1.03
N GLU A 171 2.17 -8.39 1.42
CA GLU A 171 3.00 -7.19 1.38
C GLU A 171 3.99 -7.20 2.54
N ALA A 172 5.28 -7.13 2.25
CA ALA A 172 6.35 -7.07 3.24
C ALA A 172 6.88 -5.63 3.30
N ASP A 173 6.24 -4.83 4.19
CA ASP A 173 6.55 -3.41 4.32
C ASP A 173 7.87 -3.20 5.08
N GLU A 174 8.74 -2.39 4.50
CA GLU A 174 10.02 -1.99 5.11
C GLU A 174 9.86 -0.97 6.24
N HIS A 175 8.72 -0.28 6.32
CA HIS A 175 8.49 0.73 7.36
C HIS A 175 8.69 0.16 8.77
N MET A 176 9.49 0.85 9.59
CA MET A 176 9.91 0.41 10.92
C MET A 176 10.49 -1.01 10.95
N ALA A 177 11.12 -1.43 9.85
CA ALA A 177 11.70 -2.76 9.68
C ALA A 177 10.69 -3.92 9.91
N SER A 178 9.39 -3.68 9.69
CA SER A 178 8.31 -4.64 9.93
C SER A 178 8.51 -5.97 9.22
N PHE A 179 9.05 -5.93 8.00
CA PHE A 179 9.33 -7.12 7.18
C PHE A 179 10.34 -8.10 7.80
N LEU A 180 11.16 -7.64 8.77
CA LEU A 180 12.10 -8.51 9.48
C LEU A 180 11.40 -9.51 10.44
N ASN A 181 10.09 -9.43 10.59
CA ASN A 181 9.31 -10.45 11.30
C ASN A 181 8.90 -11.63 10.39
N TYR A 182 9.10 -11.53 9.06
CA TYR A 182 8.55 -12.48 8.09
C TYR A 182 9.59 -13.52 7.64
N TRP A 183 9.11 -14.74 7.36
CA TRP A 183 9.91 -15.91 7.01
C TRP A 183 9.39 -16.52 5.69
N PRO A 184 9.60 -15.86 4.56
CA PRO A 184 9.06 -16.30 3.27
C PRO A 184 9.89 -17.40 2.61
N LYS A 185 9.25 -18.14 1.68
CA LYS A 185 9.90 -19.04 0.72
C LYS A 185 10.30 -18.32 -0.57
N ILE A 186 9.52 -17.30 -0.96
CA ILE A 186 9.85 -16.44 -2.10
C ILE A 186 9.82 -14.99 -1.63
N ILE A 187 10.88 -14.26 -1.93
CA ILE A 187 10.93 -12.78 -1.79
C ILE A 187 10.94 -12.16 -3.17
N VAL A 188 10.05 -11.20 -3.39
CA VAL A 188 10.02 -10.36 -4.59
C VAL A 188 10.43 -8.96 -4.21
N LEU A 189 11.57 -8.48 -4.73
CA LEU A 189 12.04 -7.11 -4.56
C LEU A 189 11.68 -6.28 -5.79
N THR A 190 10.89 -5.21 -5.58
CA THR A 190 10.46 -4.31 -6.65
C THR A 190 11.47 -3.21 -6.91
N THR A 191 11.49 -2.16 -6.08
CA THR A 191 12.44 -1.05 -6.15
C THR A 191 12.85 -0.65 -4.75
N ILE A 192 14.07 -0.16 -4.58
CA ILE A 192 14.58 0.33 -3.30
C ILE A 192 14.99 1.79 -3.47
N GLU A 193 14.28 2.70 -2.80
CA GLU A 193 14.55 4.13 -2.81
C GLU A 193 14.59 4.68 -1.37
N ALA A 194 15.04 5.93 -1.24
CA ALA A 194 15.07 6.63 0.04
C ALA A 194 13.64 7.03 0.44
N ASP A 195 13.03 6.26 1.32
CA ASP A 195 11.78 6.58 2.01
C ASP A 195 11.93 6.26 3.51
N HIS A 196 11.00 6.69 4.35
CA HIS A 196 11.04 6.47 5.80
C HIS A 196 12.36 6.92 6.44
N LEU A 197 12.89 8.07 6.00
CA LEU A 197 14.16 8.62 6.48
C LEU A 197 14.11 9.08 7.95
N ASP A 198 12.91 9.28 8.49
CA ASP A 198 12.66 9.45 9.92
C ASP A 198 13.15 8.25 10.74
N PHE A 199 12.97 7.05 10.22
CA PHE A 199 13.41 5.79 10.85
C PHE A 199 14.81 5.38 10.40
N TYR A 200 15.05 5.26 9.09
CA TYR A 200 16.30 4.71 8.53
C TYR A 200 17.46 5.71 8.47
N LYS A 201 17.20 7.01 8.50
CA LYS A 201 18.16 8.13 8.39
C LYS A 201 18.77 8.29 6.99
N ASN A 202 19.10 7.22 6.30
CA ASN A 202 19.73 7.24 4.98
C ASN A 202 19.48 5.95 4.19
N LEU A 203 19.77 5.97 2.89
CA LEU A 203 19.60 4.84 1.98
C LEU A 203 20.47 3.63 2.39
N LYS A 204 21.66 3.86 2.91
CA LYS A 204 22.57 2.76 3.35
C LYS A 204 21.93 1.89 4.44
N ASN A 205 21.22 2.49 5.37
CA ASN A 205 20.49 1.74 6.42
C ASN A 205 19.28 1.00 5.86
N ILE A 206 18.61 1.56 4.86
CA ILE A 206 17.53 0.87 4.13
C ILE A 206 18.10 -0.39 3.47
N LEU A 207 19.18 -0.25 2.70
CA LEU A 207 19.86 -1.38 2.03
C LEU A 207 20.31 -2.48 3.02
N LYS A 208 20.83 -2.09 4.19
CA LYS A 208 21.16 -3.05 5.25
C LYS A 208 19.94 -3.82 5.76
N ALA A 209 18.80 -3.15 5.91
CA ALA A 209 17.56 -3.81 6.35
C ALA A 209 17.04 -4.79 5.28
N PHE A 210 17.06 -4.41 4.00
CA PHE A 210 16.71 -5.32 2.90
C PHE A 210 17.64 -6.52 2.83
N LYS A 211 18.98 -6.33 3.00
CA LYS A 211 19.94 -7.42 3.09
C LYS A 211 19.62 -8.38 4.23
N LYS A 212 19.28 -7.86 5.41
CA LYS A 212 18.83 -8.68 6.54
C LYS A 212 17.55 -9.43 6.21
N PHE A 213 16.58 -8.79 5.55
CA PHE A 213 15.34 -9.45 5.16
C PHE A 213 15.57 -10.60 4.16
N THR A 214 16.41 -10.40 3.14
CA THR A 214 16.73 -11.47 2.18
C THR A 214 17.43 -12.66 2.83
N SER A 215 18.15 -12.46 3.94
CA SER A 215 18.78 -13.54 4.69
C SER A 215 17.78 -14.44 5.45
N HIS A 216 16.50 -14.06 5.53
CA HIS A 216 15.44 -14.93 6.07
C HIS A 216 14.99 -16.01 5.09
N LEU A 217 15.37 -15.95 3.82
CA LEU A 217 15.11 -17.03 2.87
C LEU A 217 15.78 -18.33 3.33
N PRO A 218 15.05 -19.45 3.34
CA PRO A 218 15.65 -20.75 3.62
C PRO A 218 16.56 -21.20 2.48
N LYS A 219 17.28 -22.32 2.66
CA LYS A 219 18.21 -22.85 1.65
C LYS A 219 17.55 -23.09 0.28
N ASP A 220 16.29 -23.46 0.26
CA ASP A 220 15.45 -23.71 -0.92
C ASP A 220 14.60 -22.50 -1.34
N GLY A 221 14.75 -21.34 -0.68
CA GLY A 221 14.00 -20.12 -0.96
C GLY A 221 14.44 -19.43 -2.26
N ILE A 222 13.57 -18.61 -2.84
CA ILE A 222 13.79 -17.92 -4.11
C ILE A 222 13.78 -16.42 -3.90
N LEU A 223 14.81 -15.73 -4.42
CA LEU A 223 14.85 -14.28 -4.50
C LEU A 223 14.58 -13.86 -5.95
N ILE A 224 13.52 -13.05 -6.12
CA ILE A 224 13.18 -12.43 -7.40
C ILE A 224 13.43 -10.92 -7.27
N ALA A 225 14.17 -10.33 -8.22
CA ALA A 225 14.61 -8.95 -8.09
C ALA A 225 14.55 -8.16 -9.40
N ASN A 226 14.29 -6.86 -9.27
CA ASN A 226 14.26 -5.94 -10.38
C ASN A 226 15.68 -5.59 -10.85
N LYS A 227 16.03 -5.98 -12.09
CA LYS A 227 17.31 -5.65 -12.71
C LYS A 227 17.46 -4.17 -13.05
N ASP A 228 16.34 -3.46 -13.22
CA ASP A 228 16.31 -2.05 -13.61
C ASP A 228 16.38 -1.09 -12.41
N ASP A 229 16.38 -1.60 -11.16
CA ASP A 229 16.51 -0.78 -9.97
C ASP A 229 17.90 -0.16 -9.90
N LYS A 230 17.96 1.18 -9.78
CA LYS A 230 19.21 1.93 -9.73
C LYS A 230 20.00 1.72 -8.43
N ASN A 231 19.29 1.45 -7.36
CA ASN A 231 19.85 1.24 -6.02
C ASN A 231 20.04 -0.24 -5.70
N ARG A 232 20.01 -1.11 -6.73
CA ARG A 232 20.41 -2.50 -6.54
C ARG A 232 21.87 -2.55 -6.08
N ASP A 233 22.04 -2.61 -4.79
CA ASP A 233 23.31 -2.94 -4.21
C ASP A 233 23.58 -4.42 -4.50
N THR A 234 24.67 -4.69 -5.23
CA THR A 234 25.10 -6.06 -5.51
C THR A 234 25.23 -6.87 -4.23
N SER A 235 25.50 -6.23 -3.09
CA SER A 235 25.59 -6.90 -1.79
C SER A 235 24.28 -7.49 -1.28
N ILE A 236 23.11 -6.97 -1.70
CA ILE A 236 21.81 -7.59 -1.41
C ILE A 236 21.65 -8.89 -2.20
N PHE A 237 22.23 -8.95 -3.40
CA PHE A 237 22.07 -10.03 -4.36
C PHE A 237 23.18 -11.08 -4.28
N THR A 238 24.37 -10.73 -3.75
CA THR A 238 25.50 -11.65 -3.60
C THR A 238 25.40 -12.54 -2.36
N PHE A 239 24.49 -12.25 -1.43
CA PHE A 239 24.36 -12.99 -0.18
C PHE A 239 22.97 -13.54 0.07
N THR A 240 22.52 -14.45 -0.75
CA THR A 240 21.88 -15.60 -0.16
C THR A 240 22.99 -16.39 0.53
N LYS A 241 22.90 -16.70 1.81
CA LYS A 241 23.90 -17.46 2.60
C LYS A 241 24.38 -18.78 1.94
N ASN A 242 23.85 -19.12 0.78
CA ASN A 242 23.99 -20.40 0.08
C ASN A 242 24.41 -20.27 -1.39
N GLY A 243 25.00 -19.15 -1.83
CA GLY A 243 25.53 -18.99 -3.19
C GLY A 243 24.46 -18.90 -4.31
N ARG A 244 23.18 -18.64 -3.99
CA ARG A 244 22.11 -18.60 -4.98
C ARG A 244 22.08 -17.29 -5.75
N VAL A 245 21.94 -17.40 -7.06
CA VAL A 245 21.75 -16.26 -7.95
C VAL A 245 20.26 -15.88 -7.93
N PRO A 246 19.90 -14.59 -7.68
CA PRO A 246 18.53 -14.12 -7.81
C PRO A 246 17.99 -14.31 -9.22
N ILE A 247 16.70 -14.60 -9.34
CA ILE A 247 16.00 -14.55 -10.62
C ILE A 247 15.67 -13.08 -10.90
N PHE A 248 16.23 -12.54 -11.97
CA PHE A 248 16.01 -11.15 -12.33
C PHE A 248 14.89 -10.98 -13.34
N TYR A 249 14.06 -9.94 -13.16
CA TYR A 249 13.17 -9.42 -14.18
C TYR A 249 13.57 -8.01 -14.61
N SER A 250 13.21 -7.62 -15.84
CA SER A 250 13.58 -6.32 -16.40
C SER A 250 12.59 -5.89 -17.49
N LEU A 251 12.36 -4.59 -17.59
CA LEU A 251 11.59 -3.98 -18.67
C LEU A 251 12.18 -4.22 -20.08
N LYS A 252 13.45 -4.67 -20.14
CA LYS A 252 14.12 -5.03 -21.40
C LYS A 252 13.74 -6.44 -21.91
N GLN A 253 12.99 -7.23 -21.14
CA GLN A 253 12.52 -8.55 -21.56
C GLN A 253 11.47 -8.43 -22.66
N LYS A 254 11.44 -9.40 -23.58
CA LYS A 254 10.48 -9.46 -24.71
C LYS A 254 9.01 -9.43 -24.29
N GLU A 255 8.70 -9.95 -23.11
CA GLU A 255 7.37 -9.97 -22.53
C GLU A 255 6.81 -8.57 -22.21
N SER A 256 7.68 -7.56 -22.06
CA SER A 256 7.28 -6.18 -21.73
C SER A 256 6.32 -5.59 -22.75
N GLU A 257 6.53 -5.81 -24.03
CA GLU A 257 5.63 -5.29 -25.07
C GLU A 257 4.26 -5.97 -25.04
N LYS A 258 4.24 -7.30 -24.87
CA LYS A 258 2.99 -8.05 -24.73
C LYS A 258 2.21 -7.57 -23.49
N LEU A 259 2.89 -7.40 -22.35
CA LEU A 259 2.28 -6.91 -21.12
C LEU A 259 1.74 -5.49 -21.27
N ARG A 260 2.44 -4.58 -21.96
CA ARG A 260 1.91 -3.23 -22.27
C ARG A 260 0.58 -3.26 -23.01
N LYS A 261 0.43 -4.19 -23.94
CA LYS A 261 -0.79 -4.30 -24.78
C LYS A 261 -1.97 -4.88 -24.01
N ILE A 262 -1.74 -5.83 -23.10
CA ILE A 262 -2.82 -6.56 -22.43
C ILE A 262 -3.23 -5.98 -21.08
N LEU A 263 -2.35 -5.23 -20.39
CA LEU A 263 -2.67 -4.66 -19.07
C LEU A 263 -3.73 -3.56 -19.19
N LYS A 264 -4.77 -3.65 -18.36
CA LYS A 264 -5.84 -2.64 -18.28
C LYS A 264 -5.40 -1.38 -17.54
N ILE A 265 -4.41 -1.51 -16.66
CA ILE A 265 -3.84 -0.38 -15.92
C ILE A 265 -2.62 0.18 -16.67
N PRO A 266 -2.54 1.51 -16.84
CA PRO A 266 -1.46 2.13 -17.60
C PRO A 266 -0.16 2.25 -16.80
N GLY A 267 0.90 2.62 -17.50
CA GLY A 267 2.19 3.00 -16.94
C GLY A 267 3.22 1.88 -16.92
N VAL A 268 4.45 2.26 -17.25
CA VAL A 268 5.60 1.34 -17.35
C VAL A 268 5.92 0.63 -16.04
N HIS A 269 5.63 1.27 -14.91
CA HIS A 269 5.79 0.67 -13.58
C HIS A 269 4.84 -0.52 -13.36
N ASN A 270 3.65 -0.50 -13.95
CA ASN A 270 2.72 -1.63 -13.89
C ASN A 270 3.17 -2.78 -14.79
N VAL A 271 3.87 -2.50 -15.90
CA VAL A 271 4.55 -3.53 -16.69
C VAL A 271 5.65 -4.19 -15.86
N SER A 272 6.44 -3.41 -15.12
CA SER A 272 7.46 -3.94 -14.21
C SER A 272 6.85 -4.83 -13.10
N ASN A 273 5.73 -4.40 -12.49
CA ASN A 273 5.00 -5.20 -11.49
C ASN A 273 4.47 -6.52 -12.10
N ALA A 274 3.99 -6.48 -13.34
CA ALA A 274 3.51 -7.66 -14.04
C ALA A 274 4.65 -8.62 -14.43
N LEU A 275 5.84 -8.10 -14.79
CA LEU A 275 7.04 -8.91 -15.01
C LEU A 275 7.50 -9.61 -13.74
N ALA A 276 7.49 -8.92 -12.60
CA ALA A 276 7.76 -9.54 -11.30
C ALA A 276 6.79 -10.69 -11.02
N THR A 277 5.50 -10.46 -11.28
CA THR A 277 4.44 -11.47 -11.12
C THR A 277 4.64 -12.66 -12.06
N LEU A 278 4.96 -12.43 -13.33
CA LEU A 278 5.26 -13.47 -14.31
C LEU A 278 6.48 -14.30 -13.89
N THR A 279 7.49 -13.66 -13.32
CA THR A 279 8.68 -14.35 -12.79
C THR A 279 8.35 -15.25 -11.61
N VAL A 280 7.46 -14.82 -10.70
CA VAL A 280 6.92 -15.70 -9.63
C VAL A 280 6.18 -16.89 -10.23
N ALA A 281 5.33 -16.66 -11.24
CA ALA A 281 4.57 -17.73 -11.89
C ALA A 281 5.50 -18.79 -12.50
N ARG A 282 6.52 -18.36 -13.21
CA ARG A 282 7.53 -19.24 -13.82
C ARG A 282 8.32 -20.02 -12.76
N ALA A 283 8.67 -19.38 -11.64
CA ALA A 283 9.34 -20.04 -10.51
C ALA A 283 8.45 -21.10 -9.82
N LEU A 284 7.13 -21.00 -9.99
CA LEU A 284 6.13 -21.98 -9.52
C LEU A 284 5.64 -22.89 -10.66
N GLU A 285 6.32 -22.91 -11.81
CA GLU A 285 6.02 -23.74 -12.96
C GLU A 285 4.61 -23.52 -13.54
N ILE A 286 4.02 -22.34 -13.32
CA ILE A 286 2.72 -21.97 -13.87
C ILE A 286 2.88 -21.60 -15.35
N PRO A 287 2.11 -22.23 -16.26
CA PRO A 287 2.20 -21.95 -17.69
C PRO A 287 1.96 -20.47 -18.04
N ASP A 288 2.78 -19.93 -18.93
CA ASP A 288 2.70 -18.53 -19.38
C ASP A 288 1.29 -18.17 -19.89
N ARG A 289 0.56 -19.08 -20.55
CA ARG A 289 -0.81 -18.86 -21.02
C ARG A 289 -1.75 -18.47 -19.88
N ILE A 290 -1.67 -19.15 -18.74
CA ILE A 290 -2.49 -18.83 -17.54
C ILE A 290 -2.05 -17.48 -16.97
N SER A 291 -0.74 -17.25 -16.90
CA SER A 291 -0.16 -16.05 -16.33
C SER A 291 -0.56 -14.79 -17.12
N PHE A 292 -0.43 -14.79 -18.44
CA PHE A 292 -0.84 -13.67 -19.28
C PHE A 292 -2.35 -13.42 -19.23
N LYS A 293 -3.18 -14.48 -19.18
CA LYS A 293 -4.63 -14.34 -19.03
C LYS A 293 -4.99 -13.68 -17.70
N ALA A 294 -4.40 -14.13 -16.60
CA ALA A 294 -4.64 -13.54 -15.28
C ALA A 294 -4.23 -12.06 -15.22
N LEU A 295 -3.05 -11.71 -15.78
CA LEU A 295 -2.57 -10.33 -15.83
C LEU A 295 -3.46 -9.43 -16.70
N ALA A 296 -3.98 -9.93 -17.82
CA ALA A 296 -4.92 -9.21 -18.68
C ALA A 296 -6.28 -8.95 -18.00
N GLU A 297 -6.68 -9.79 -17.05
CA GLU A 297 -7.93 -9.64 -16.31
C GLU A 297 -7.80 -8.67 -15.11
N TYR A 298 -6.60 -8.37 -14.66
CA TYR A 298 -6.37 -7.48 -13.52
C TYR A 298 -6.91 -6.07 -13.78
N LYS A 299 -7.84 -5.62 -12.93
CA LYS A 299 -8.56 -4.34 -13.10
C LYS A 299 -7.96 -3.18 -12.32
N GLY A 300 -6.88 -3.43 -11.59
CA GLY A 300 -6.29 -2.46 -10.67
C GLY A 300 -6.74 -2.68 -9.22
N SER A 301 -6.16 -1.92 -8.30
CA SER A 301 -6.47 -1.96 -6.87
C SER A 301 -7.02 -0.62 -6.42
N TRP A 302 -7.74 -0.61 -5.33
CA TRP A 302 -8.28 0.62 -4.71
C TRP A 302 -7.17 1.65 -4.49
N ARG A 303 -7.42 2.88 -4.97
CA ARG A 303 -6.46 3.99 -4.93
C ARG A 303 -5.10 3.69 -5.61
N ARG A 304 -5.05 2.85 -6.65
CA ARG A 304 -3.85 2.62 -7.48
C ARG A 304 -4.22 2.85 -8.94
N PHE A 305 -4.16 4.11 -9.36
CA PHE A 305 -4.67 4.56 -10.65
C PHE A 305 -6.14 4.12 -10.88
N ASP A 306 -6.96 4.22 -9.82
CA ASP A 306 -8.36 3.77 -9.84
C ASP A 306 -9.22 4.81 -10.58
N ILE A 307 -9.73 4.41 -11.74
CA ILE A 307 -10.47 5.28 -12.64
C ILE A 307 -11.97 5.14 -12.37
N LYS A 308 -12.63 6.29 -12.14
CA LYS A 308 -14.08 6.39 -12.04
C LYS A 308 -14.61 7.48 -12.98
N ARG A 309 -15.75 7.24 -13.59
CA ARG A 309 -16.49 8.28 -14.30
C ARG A 309 -17.56 8.83 -13.37
N VAL A 310 -17.60 10.14 -13.21
CA VAL A 310 -18.56 10.82 -12.35
C VAL A 310 -19.25 11.95 -13.11
N LYS A 311 -20.45 12.32 -12.69
CA LYS A 311 -21.12 13.52 -13.16
C LYS A 311 -21.18 14.54 -12.01
N ILE A 312 -20.82 15.79 -12.28
CA ILE A 312 -20.93 16.91 -11.37
C ILE A 312 -21.71 18.00 -12.12
N ASN A 313 -22.88 18.39 -11.61
CA ASN A 313 -23.75 19.39 -12.27
C ASN A 313 -23.94 19.07 -13.76
N ASN A 314 -24.32 17.82 -14.08
CA ASN A 314 -24.48 17.29 -15.45
C ASN A 314 -23.22 17.26 -16.32
N LYS A 315 -22.04 17.61 -15.80
CA LYS A 315 -20.77 17.58 -16.50
C LYS A 315 -20.07 16.24 -16.24
N SER A 316 -19.75 15.49 -17.28
CA SER A 316 -19.04 14.21 -17.16
C SER A 316 -17.55 14.43 -16.97
N LEU A 317 -16.97 13.83 -15.93
CA LEU A 317 -15.54 13.89 -15.57
C LEU A 317 -14.96 12.50 -15.42
N ILE A 318 -13.63 12.40 -15.57
CA ILE A 318 -12.87 11.22 -15.22
C ILE A 318 -12.10 11.52 -13.96
N ILE A 319 -12.34 10.75 -12.90
CA ILE A 319 -11.55 10.83 -11.67
C ILE A 319 -10.57 9.67 -11.65
N ILE A 320 -9.31 9.97 -11.32
CA ILE A 320 -8.26 9.00 -11.06
C ILE A 320 -7.87 9.15 -9.59
N ASN A 321 -8.19 8.14 -8.76
CA ASN A 321 -7.69 8.10 -7.39
C ASN A 321 -6.37 7.34 -7.34
N ASP A 322 -5.33 7.97 -6.76
CA ASP A 322 -4.03 7.35 -6.59
C ASP A 322 -3.45 7.59 -5.20
N TYR A 323 -2.89 6.56 -4.61
CA TYR A 323 -2.28 6.60 -3.28
C TYR A 323 -0.89 7.26 -3.29
N GLY A 324 -0.39 7.63 -4.46
CA GLY A 324 0.93 8.20 -4.66
C GLY A 324 1.22 9.40 -3.74
N HIS A 325 2.28 9.30 -2.96
CA HIS A 325 2.70 10.30 -1.98
C HIS A 325 4.21 10.53 -1.98
N HIS A 326 4.95 9.76 -2.76
CA HIS A 326 6.39 9.89 -2.97
C HIS A 326 6.66 10.53 -4.35
N PRO A 327 7.70 11.38 -4.52
CA PRO A 327 8.03 12.02 -5.80
C PRO A 327 8.04 11.06 -7.01
N THR A 328 8.64 9.90 -6.86
CA THR A 328 8.67 8.85 -7.91
C THR A 328 7.26 8.37 -8.29
N GLN A 329 6.38 8.16 -7.31
CA GLN A 329 4.99 7.74 -7.55
C GLN A 329 4.21 8.83 -8.29
N ILE A 330 4.34 10.09 -7.86
CA ILE A 330 3.72 11.24 -8.51
C ILE A 330 4.13 11.31 -9.98
N LYS A 331 5.44 11.21 -10.25
CA LYS A 331 6.00 11.23 -11.59
C LYS A 331 5.39 10.17 -12.50
N VAL A 332 5.35 8.92 -12.06
CA VAL A 332 4.87 7.81 -12.89
C VAL A 332 3.36 7.87 -13.10
N THR A 333 2.59 8.32 -12.10
CA THR A 333 1.13 8.48 -12.19
C THR A 333 0.75 9.61 -13.16
N LEU A 334 1.37 10.78 -13.04
CA LEU A 334 1.12 11.91 -13.93
C LEU A 334 1.48 11.58 -15.39
N LYS A 335 2.63 10.93 -15.60
CA LYS A 335 3.04 10.46 -16.93
C LYS A 335 2.02 9.47 -17.51
N ALA A 336 1.63 8.45 -16.75
CA ALA A 336 0.66 7.45 -17.18
C ALA A 336 -0.71 8.05 -17.48
N ALA A 337 -1.14 9.06 -16.73
CA ALA A 337 -2.39 9.76 -16.98
C ALA A 337 -2.35 10.54 -18.29
N ARG A 338 -1.26 11.25 -18.58
CA ARG A 338 -1.08 11.99 -19.83
C ARG A 338 -1.00 11.03 -21.04
N GLU A 339 -0.28 9.91 -20.92
CA GLU A 339 -0.23 8.87 -21.95
C GLU A 339 -1.63 8.30 -22.26
N LYS A 340 -2.44 8.05 -21.21
CA LYS A 340 -3.79 7.50 -21.36
C LYS A 340 -4.81 8.52 -21.87
N PHE A 341 -4.64 9.80 -21.55
CA PHE A 341 -5.56 10.88 -21.90
C PHE A 341 -4.84 12.06 -22.58
N PRO A 342 -4.22 11.85 -23.75
CA PRO A 342 -3.31 12.83 -24.36
C PRO A 342 -3.99 14.15 -24.72
N LYS A 343 -5.28 14.12 -25.07
CA LYS A 343 -6.05 15.29 -25.53
C LYS A 343 -6.91 15.95 -24.45
N ARG A 344 -6.97 15.38 -23.23
CA ARG A 344 -7.81 15.92 -22.16
C ARG A 344 -7.04 16.87 -21.27
N LYS A 345 -7.73 17.86 -20.72
CA LYS A 345 -7.20 18.68 -19.63
C LYS A 345 -7.06 17.84 -18.39
N ILE A 346 -5.89 17.89 -17.75
CA ILE A 346 -5.57 17.10 -16.54
C ILE A 346 -5.38 18.06 -15.38
N TRP A 347 -6.22 17.89 -14.36
CA TRP A 347 -6.09 18.55 -13.06
C TRP A 347 -5.46 17.58 -12.07
N CYS A 348 -4.38 17.98 -11.42
CA CYS A 348 -3.78 17.20 -10.34
C CYS A 348 -4.10 17.85 -9.00
N ILE A 349 -4.76 17.13 -8.12
CA ILE A 349 -5.03 17.51 -6.74
C ILE A 349 -4.14 16.65 -5.87
N PHE A 350 -3.16 17.25 -5.21
CA PHE A 350 -2.16 16.54 -4.42
C PHE A 350 -2.24 16.93 -2.95
N GLN A 351 -2.34 15.95 -2.08
CA GLN A 351 -2.20 16.09 -0.63
C GLN A 351 -0.87 15.48 -0.20
N PRO A 352 0.11 16.29 0.23
CA PRO A 352 1.32 15.75 0.84
C PRO A 352 0.96 14.95 2.09
N HIS A 353 1.71 13.89 2.37
CA HIS A 353 1.43 12.99 3.48
C HIS A 353 2.64 12.91 4.40
N GLN A 354 2.46 13.32 5.66
CA GLN A 354 3.47 13.48 6.70
C GLN A 354 4.40 14.69 6.49
N TYR A 355 4.55 15.49 7.54
CA TYR A 355 5.47 16.62 7.57
C TYR A 355 6.92 16.18 7.39
N GLN A 356 7.33 15.09 8.07
CA GLN A 356 8.70 14.57 7.96
C GLN A 356 9.05 14.14 6.53
N ARG A 357 8.16 13.40 5.84
CA ARG A 357 8.39 13.03 4.43
C ARG A 357 8.47 14.26 3.55
N THR A 358 7.56 15.21 3.72
CA THR A 358 7.53 16.45 2.93
C THR A 358 8.80 17.27 3.15
N TYR A 359 9.30 17.32 4.37
CA TYR A 359 10.56 18.00 4.72
C TYR A 359 11.77 17.34 4.06
N TYR A 360 11.97 16.04 4.28
CA TYR A 360 13.15 15.34 3.76
C TYR A 360 13.17 15.26 2.23
N LEU A 361 12.01 15.18 1.57
CA LEU A 361 11.88 15.05 0.12
C LEU A 361 11.45 16.37 -0.56
N PHE A 362 11.53 17.51 0.13
CA PHE A 362 11.04 18.80 -0.39
C PHE A 362 11.62 19.15 -1.75
N LYS A 363 12.94 19.04 -1.90
CA LYS A 363 13.63 19.30 -3.17
C LYS A 363 13.20 18.35 -4.28
N ASP A 364 12.94 17.10 -3.96
CA ASP A 364 12.49 16.09 -4.90
C ASP A 364 11.04 16.32 -5.35
N PHE A 365 10.15 16.78 -4.46
CA PHE A 365 8.81 17.26 -4.83
C PHE A 365 8.88 18.43 -5.80
N VAL A 366 9.69 19.44 -5.50
CA VAL A 366 9.88 20.60 -6.38
C VAL A 366 10.38 20.17 -7.75
N LYS A 367 11.43 19.33 -7.79
CA LYS A 367 11.99 18.80 -9.04
C LYS A 367 10.95 18.03 -9.86
N THR A 368 10.18 17.18 -9.20
CA THR A 368 9.17 16.31 -9.84
C THR A 368 8.04 17.12 -10.46
N PHE A 369 7.47 18.08 -9.72
CA PHE A 369 6.39 18.92 -10.26
C PHE A 369 6.87 19.90 -11.33
N ARG A 370 8.09 20.42 -11.23
CA ARG A 370 8.69 21.24 -12.31
C ARG A 370 8.92 20.41 -13.58
N GLU A 371 9.41 19.18 -13.46
CA GLU A 371 9.54 18.26 -14.61
C GLU A 371 8.17 17.94 -15.22
N ALA A 372 7.19 17.60 -14.39
CA ALA A 372 5.84 17.27 -14.84
C ALA A 372 5.18 18.45 -15.56
N LYS A 373 5.36 19.68 -15.07
CA LYS A 373 4.89 20.91 -15.72
C LYS A 373 5.58 21.13 -17.06
N LYS A 374 6.92 21.03 -17.12
CA LYS A 374 7.70 21.20 -18.35
C LYS A 374 7.26 20.22 -19.44
N LYS A 375 6.89 18.99 -19.05
CA LYS A 375 6.43 17.92 -19.97
C LYS A 375 4.92 17.92 -20.18
N SER A 376 4.19 18.92 -19.68
CA SER A 376 2.73 19.05 -19.79
C SER A 376 1.96 17.82 -19.33
N TRP A 377 2.44 17.15 -18.27
CA TRP A 377 1.74 16.00 -17.70
C TRP A 377 0.48 16.37 -16.92
N PHE A 378 0.38 17.63 -16.51
CA PHE A 378 -0.84 18.24 -15.98
C PHE A 378 -1.03 19.65 -16.55
N ASP A 379 -2.27 20.16 -16.55
CA ASP A 379 -2.63 21.51 -16.95
C ASP A 379 -2.79 22.42 -15.74
N LYS A 380 -3.27 21.88 -14.61
CA LYS A 380 -3.41 22.56 -13.32
C LYS A 380 -2.98 21.63 -12.19
N LEU A 381 -2.35 22.21 -11.16
CA LEU A 381 -1.96 21.54 -9.93
C LEU A 381 -2.54 22.30 -8.73
N ILE A 382 -3.26 21.58 -7.88
CA ILE A 382 -3.71 22.08 -6.57
C ILE A 382 -3.00 21.26 -5.50
N ILE A 383 -2.37 21.91 -4.55
CA ILE A 383 -1.76 21.28 -3.39
C ILE A 383 -2.56 21.69 -2.17
N THR A 384 -3.05 20.70 -1.40
CA THR A 384 -3.78 20.92 -0.14
C THR A 384 -2.83 20.87 1.04
N ASP A 385 -3.33 21.12 2.26
CA ASP A 385 -2.53 20.97 3.47
C ASP A 385 -1.91 19.58 3.59
N ILE A 386 -0.75 19.54 4.26
CA ILE A 386 -0.08 18.27 4.57
C ILE A 386 -0.98 17.46 5.50
N TYR A 387 -1.27 16.21 5.13
CA TYR A 387 -1.98 15.27 5.99
C TYR A 387 -1.11 14.91 7.19
N ASP A 388 -1.56 15.31 8.38
CA ASP A 388 -0.88 15.05 9.65
C ASP A 388 -1.21 13.64 10.17
N VAL A 389 -0.20 12.83 10.40
CA VAL A 389 -0.37 11.52 11.01
C VAL A 389 -0.15 11.64 12.51
N ALA A 390 -1.26 11.63 13.25
CA ALA A 390 -1.26 11.80 14.69
C ALA A 390 -0.20 10.93 15.41
N GLY A 391 0.55 11.55 16.31
CA GLY A 391 1.56 10.87 17.14
C GLY A 391 2.87 10.49 16.41
N ARG A 392 3.07 10.89 15.16
CA ARG A 392 4.28 10.57 14.39
C ARG A 392 5.13 11.77 14.02
N GLU A 393 4.60 12.97 14.12
CA GLU A 393 5.23 14.18 13.60
C GLU A 393 5.97 14.95 14.69
N LYS A 394 7.19 15.38 14.39
CA LYS A 394 7.99 16.21 15.28
C LYS A 394 7.54 17.66 15.17
N PRO A 395 7.25 18.37 16.28
CA PRO A 395 6.78 19.76 16.26
C PRO A 395 7.72 20.71 15.52
N GLU A 396 9.04 20.49 15.62
CA GLU A 396 10.06 21.31 14.96
C GLU A 396 9.92 21.23 13.44
N ILE A 397 9.74 20.02 12.90
CA ILE A 397 9.61 19.80 11.46
C ILE A 397 8.30 20.39 10.93
N LYS A 398 7.21 20.38 11.72
CA LYS A 398 5.96 21.01 11.32
C LYS A 398 6.10 22.52 11.06
N ARG A 399 7.00 23.20 11.76
CA ARG A 399 7.29 24.64 11.55
C ARG A 399 8.13 24.91 10.32
N GLU A 400 8.97 23.96 9.94
CA GLU A 400 9.92 24.11 8.83
C GLU A 400 9.28 23.95 7.45
N VAL A 401 8.22 23.12 7.31
CA VAL A 401 7.63 22.75 6.02
C VAL A 401 6.11 22.95 6.00
N SER A 402 5.59 23.46 4.89
CA SER A 402 4.15 23.52 4.61
C SER A 402 3.88 23.36 3.12
N SER A 403 2.64 23.05 2.77
CA SER A 403 2.18 23.01 1.38
C SER A 403 2.25 24.39 0.72
N GLU A 404 2.00 25.44 1.48
CA GLU A 404 2.12 26.83 1.01
C GLU A 404 3.56 27.16 0.60
N LYS A 405 4.55 26.79 1.45
CA LYS A 405 5.99 26.93 1.11
C LYS A 405 6.33 26.14 -0.17
N LEU A 406 5.75 24.94 -0.35
CA LEU A 406 5.98 24.13 -1.55
C LEU A 406 5.41 24.80 -2.80
N VAL A 407 4.19 25.33 -2.73
CA VAL A 407 3.57 26.07 -3.84
C VAL A 407 4.33 27.37 -4.15
N ALA A 408 4.75 28.11 -3.12
CA ALA A 408 5.56 29.32 -3.30
C ALA A 408 6.88 28.99 -4.04
N GLU A 409 7.57 27.91 -3.64
CA GLU A 409 8.80 27.47 -4.31
C GLU A 409 8.56 27.05 -5.77
N LEU A 410 7.44 26.35 -6.03
CA LEU A 410 7.06 25.94 -7.38
C LEU A 410 6.73 27.10 -8.30
N ASN A 411 6.17 28.20 -7.76
CA ASN A 411 5.79 29.39 -8.49
C ASN A 411 6.94 30.44 -8.65
N LYS A 412 8.07 30.24 -7.98
CA LYS A 412 9.25 31.08 -8.20
C LYS A 412 9.61 31.13 -9.69
N LYS A 413 9.79 32.36 -10.23
CA LYS A 413 10.11 32.59 -11.64
C LYS A 413 9.01 32.20 -12.64
N GLN A 414 7.76 32.03 -12.20
CA GLN A 414 6.63 31.64 -13.05
C GLN A 414 5.51 32.70 -12.93
N ARG A 415 4.93 33.10 -14.06
CA ARG A 415 3.83 34.12 -14.12
C ARG A 415 2.47 33.45 -14.42
N ASP A 416 2.42 32.11 -14.55
CA ASP A 416 1.17 31.38 -14.85
C ASP A 416 0.53 30.83 -13.57
N ASN A 417 -0.76 31.11 -13.36
CA ASN A 417 -1.55 30.60 -12.23
C ASN A 417 -1.92 29.12 -12.40
N LYS A 418 -0.94 28.26 -12.75
CA LYS A 418 -1.19 26.83 -12.95
C LYS A 418 -1.04 26.00 -11.68
N ILE A 419 -0.35 26.53 -10.66
CA ILE A 419 -0.10 25.84 -9.40
C ILE A 419 -0.71 26.66 -8.27
N LEU A 420 -1.67 26.06 -7.56
CA LEU A 420 -2.46 26.70 -6.52
C LEU A 420 -2.29 25.99 -5.18
N TYR A 421 -2.32 26.75 -4.11
CA TYR A 421 -2.52 26.25 -2.76
C TYR A 421 -3.97 26.46 -2.35
N ILE A 422 -4.65 25.38 -1.98
CA ILE A 422 -6.01 25.41 -1.42
C ILE A 422 -6.03 24.47 -0.20
N PRO A 423 -6.16 25.01 1.04
CA PRO A 423 -5.80 24.23 2.24
C PRO A 423 -6.67 23.00 2.46
N THR A 424 -8.00 23.09 2.32
CA THR A 424 -8.90 22.02 2.72
C THR A 424 -9.56 21.31 1.55
N ILE A 425 -9.99 20.07 1.79
CA ILE A 425 -10.73 19.27 0.80
C ILE A 425 -12.02 19.96 0.38
N GLN A 426 -12.74 20.56 1.33
CA GLN A 426 -14.01 21.26 1.10
C GLN A 426 -13.80 22.51 0.22
N LYS A 427 -12.79 23.32 0.53
CA LYS A 427 -12.46 24.50 -0.31
C LYS A 427 -12.01 24.08 -1.71
N THR A 428 -11.26 22.98 -1.82
CA THR A 428 -10.86 22.41 -3.10
C THR A 428 -12.06 21.93 -3.91
N ALA A 429 -13.02 21.25 -3.30
CA ALA A 429 -14.25 20.80 -3.96
C ALA A 429 -15.04 22.01 -4.48
N LYS A 430 -15.28 23.01 -3.64
CA LYS A 430 -16.02 24.23 -4.01
C LYS A 430 -15.36 24.93 -5.21
N TYR A 431 -14.04 25.04 -5.19
CA TYR A 431 -13.27 25.64 -6.30
C TYR A 431 -13.44 24.82 -7.59
N LEU A 432 -13.30 23.50 -7.53
CA LEU A 432 -13.41 22.62 -8.69
C LEU A 432 -14.82 22.64 -9.30
N ILE A 433 -15.86 22.61 -8.48
CA ILE A 433 -17.26 22.68 -8.93
C ILE A 433 -17.48 23.97 -9.76
N GLY A 434 -16.90 25.10 -9.35
CA GLY A 434 -17.05 26.38 -10.04
C GLY A 434 -16.34 26.46 -11.38
N ILE A 435 -15.26 25.72 -11.59
CA ILE A 435 -14.37 25.91 -12.75
C ILE A 435 -14.33 24.75 -13.74
N LEU A 436 -14.65 23.52 -13.33
CA LEU A 436 -14.66 22.37 -14.22
C LEU A 436 -15.80 22.49 -15.24
N LYS A 437 -15.48 22.26 -16.52
CA LYS A 437 -16.42 22.44 -17.65
C LYS A 437 -17.02 21.13 -18.15
N GLY A 438 -16.44 19.99 -17.76
CA GLY A 438 -16.77 18.67 -18.28
C GLY A 438 -15.73 18.17 -19.28
N GLY A 439 -15.49 16.86 -19.28
CA GLY A 439 -14.50 16.23 -20.15
C GLY A 439 -13.08 16.20 -19.57
N GLU A 440 -12.82 16.88 -18.43
CA GLU A 440 -11.51 16.86 -17.79
C GLU A 440 -11.22 15.54 -17.08
N VAL A 441 -9.93 15.33 -16.84
CA VAL A 441 -9.39 14.29 -15.94
C VAL A 441 -8.94 14.96 -14.65
N VAL A 442 -9.48 14.52 -13.53
CA VAL A 442 -9.09 14.98 -12.19
C VAL A 442 -8.35 13.87 -11.48
N ILE A 443 -7.05 14.04 -11.29
CA ILE A 443 -6.20 13.11 -10.54
C ILE A 443 -6.22 13.55 -9.08
N ILE A 444 -6.71 12.69 -8.20
CA ILE A 444 -6.73 12.90 -6.75
C ILE A 444 -5.64 12.01 -6.16
N MET A 445 -4.58 12.63 -5.64
CA MET A 445 -3.36 11.93 -5.27
C MET A 445 -2.94 12.24 -3.84
N GLY A 446 -2.64 11.19 -3.08
CA GLY A 446 -2.16 11.29 -1.70
C GLY A 446 -2.53 10.07 -0.85
N ALA A 447 -1.79 9.82 0.23
CA ALA A 447 -2.04 8.69 1.14
C ALA A 447 -3.03 9.02 2.27
N GLY A 448 -3.34 10.30 2.48
CA GLY A 448 -4.29 10.79 3.47
C GLY A 448 -5.75 10.63 3.04
N ASP A 449 -6.59 11.55 3.48
CA ASP A 449 -8.04 11.55 3.28
C ASP A 449 -8.52 12.24 2.00
N ILE A 450 -7.60 12.77 1.19
CA ILE A 450 -7.92 13.47 -0.07
C ILE A 450 -8.79 12.63 -1.02
N TYR A 451 -8.75 11.30 -0.92
CA TYR A 451 -9.58 10.41 -1.73
C TYR A 451 -11.09 10.61 -1.51
N LYS A 452 -11.48 11.28 -0.41
CA LYS A 452 -12.87 11.66 -0.10
C LYS A 452 -13.33 12.90 -0.88
N LEU A 453 -12.44 13.60 -1.59
CA LEU A 453 -12.80 14.80 -2.35
C LEU A 453 -14.04 14.63 -3.23
N PRO A 454 -14.28 13.49 -3.92
CA PRO A 454 -15.49 13.31 -4.72
C PRO A 454 -16.80 13.32 -3.93
N GLU A 455 -16.76 13.00 -2.63
CA GLU A 455 -17.96 13.01 -1.76
C GLU A 455 -18.51 14.42 -1.59
N TYR A 456 -17.65 15.44 -1.70
CA TYR A 456 -18.01 16.86 -1.59
C TYR A 456 -18.44 17.48 -2.93
N PHE A 457 -18.53 16.70 -4.01
CA PHE A 457 -19.05 17.19 -5.28
C PHE A 457 -20.58 17.16 -5.38
N SER A 458 -21.22 16.45 -4.48
CA SER A 458 -22.68 16.25 -4.43
C SER A 458 -23.37 17.11 -3.38
N THR A 459 -22.62 17.89 -2.61
CA THR A 459 -23.11 18.87 -1.64
C THR A 459 -23.01 20.27 -2.24
#